data_3579ea7db1abc37646c8d7a2b8750a41
#
_entry.id   3579ea7db1abc37646c8d7a2b8750a41
#
_cell.length_a   1.000
_cell.length_b   1.000
_cell.length_c   1.000
_cell.angle_alpha   90.00
_cell.angle_beta   90.00
_cell.angle_gamma   90.00
#
_symmetry.space_group_name_H-M   'P 1'
#
loop_
_entity.id
_entity.type
_entity.pdbx_description
1 polymer ?
#
loop_
_entity_poly.entity_id
_entity_poly.type
_entity_poly.pdbx_seq_one_letter_code
_entity_poly.pdbx_strand_id
1 'polypeptide(L)'
;MSGRWLPGWPEEFSGRLPIASDVSAALGIDPLAVLLRSTAAMALTTLRGRESTVTAGSLRVRGVLEELTVGPDRRGELGRLGEVRLAARDVTSPGVPRLRRVVLSARDARLRPALPVVELVATPVLVEVEIDPADLPMRRRMRLAVDPAGIATLHLGRIDRVRLEVVLRRTARTVTVGARALRVFALRIPLPGRVMRRRIAIDRLPQGVRLTGVRTGVGVVRVSAVLDRWSTPITASALGDVAAALAAGATELVLPCGRASER
;
A
#
# COMPACT_ATOMS: atom_id res chain seq x y z
N MET A 1 -10.55 41.47 9.80
CA MET A 1 -10.07 41.71 11.17
C MET A 1 -8.67 41.09 11.28
N SER A 2 -7.67 41.94 11.34
CA SER A 2 -6.24 41.63 11.25
C SER A 2 -5.74 41.10 12.58
N GLY A 3 -5.29 39.82 12.59
CA GLY A 3 -4.64 39.22 13.75
C GLY A 3 -3.23 39.78 13.93
N ARG A 4 -3.03 40.52 14.99
CA ARG A 4 -1.74 41.03 15.45
C ARG A 4 -0.84 39.87 15.89
N TRP A 5 0.27 39.72 15.24
CA TRP A 5 1.41 38.91 15.70
C TRP A 5 2.02 39.54 16.95
N LEU A 6 2.48 38.69 17.87
CA LEU A 6 3.07 39.10 19.14
C LEU A 6 4.26 40.06 18.91
N PRO A 7 4.32 41.21 19.58
CA PRO A 7 5.45 42.13 19.49
C PRO A 7 6.62 41.57 20.32
N GLY A 8 7.79 41.43 19.70
CA GLY A 8 9.00 41.14 20.42
C GLY A 8 9.98 40.11 19.84
N TRP A 9 9.75 39.63 18.63
CA TRP A 9 10.77 38.82 17.94
C TRP A 9 11.71 39.75 17.17
N PRO A 10 13.03 39.66 17.43
CA PRO A 10 14.01 40.43 16.66
C PRO A 10 13.95 40.04 15.20
N GLU A 11 13.83 40.98 14.30
CA GLU A 11 13.89 40.80 12.84
C GLU A 11 15.18 40.14 12.33
N GLU A 12 16.20 40.04 13.19
CA GLU A 12 17.46 39.40 12.89
C GLU A 12 17.41 37.87 12.73
N PHE A 13 16.30 37.22 13.09
CA PHE A 13 16.10 35.77 12.84
C PHE A 13 15.55 35.42 11.45
N SER A 14 15.42 36.40 10.56
CA SER A 14 15.16 36.16 9.13
C SER A 14 16.38 35.70 8.35
N GLY A 15 17.57 35.77 8.97
CA GLY A 15 18.78 35.14 8.46
C GLY A 15 18.59 33.61 8.57
N ARG A 16 18.63 32.94 7.44
CA ARG A 16 18.69 31.49 7.31
C ARG A 16 19.51 30.90 8.45
N LEU A 17 18.86 30.28 9.43
CA LEU A 17 19.58 29.36 10.30
C LEU A 17 20.35 28.43 9.37
N PRO A 18 21.67 28.25 9.52
CA PRO A 18 22.39 27.19 8.84
C PRO A 18 21.83 25.91 9.41
N ILE A 19 20.79 25.48 8.75
CA ILE A 19 20.00 24.31 9.12
C ILE A 19 20.98 23.14 9.03
N ALA A 20 20.77 22.15 9.85
CA ALA A 20 21.45 20.85 9.82
C ALA A 20 21.65 20.26 8.42
N SER A 21 20.92 20.74 7.42
CA SER A 21 21.14 20.51 6.00
C SER A 21 22.54 20.87 5.53
N ASP A 22 23.15 21.95 6.01
CA ASP A 22 24.47 22.39 5.51
C ASP A 22 25.59 21.54 6.13
N VAL A 23 25.39 21.07 7.36
CA VAL A 23 26.34 20.14 8.01
C VAL A 23 26.19 18.73 7.39
N SER A 24 24.97 18.31 7.11
CA SER A 24 24.70 17.03 6.43
C SER A 24 25.18 17.05 4.98
N ALA A 25 25.07 18.20 4.28
CA ALA A 25 25.61 18.40 2.95
C ALA A 25 27.15 18.33 2.94
N ALA A 26 27.80 18.92 3.94
CA ALA A 26 29.25 18.87 4.09
C ALA A 26 29.79 17.47 4.38
N LEU A 27 29.01 16.62 5.05
CA LEU A 27 29.35 15.22 5.34
C LEU A 27 28.87 14.23 4.28
N GLY A 28 28.06 14.66 3.30
CA GLY A 28 27.48 13.77 2.28
C GLY A 28 26.53 12.69 2.82
N ILE A 29 26.11 12.81 4.08
CA ILE A 29 25.27 11.82 4.78
C ILE A 29 24.00 12.52 5.26
N ASP A 30 22.86 11.97 4.89
CA ASP A 30 21.56 12.34 5.46
C ASP A 30 21.27 11.43 6.68
N PRO A 31 21.42 11.94 7.93
CA PRO A 31 21.29 11.13 9.14
C PRO A 31 19.89 10.52 9.27
N LEU A 32 18.85 11.20 8.77
CA LEU A 32 17.48 10.68 8.82
C LEU A 32 17.27 9.54 7.80
N ALA A 33 17.91 9.63 6.64
CA ALA A 33 17.87 8.55 5.64
C ALA A 33 18.61 7.30 6.15
N VAL A 34 19.72 7.49 6.85
CA VAL A 34 20.45 6.39 7.51
C VAL A 34 19.60 5.78 8.61
N LEU A 35 18.96 6.59 9.45
CA LEU A 35 18.08 6.12 10.52
C LEU A 35 16.88 5.35 9.95
N LEU A 36 16.27 5.83 8.88
CA LEU A 36 15.17 5.12 8.19
C LEU A 36 15.63 3.77 7.64
N ARG A 37 16.78 3.70 7.00
CA ARG A 37 17.31 2.45 6.46
C ARG A 37 17.64 1.47 7.58
N SER A 38 18.26 1.91 8.65
CA SER A 38 18.58 1.07 9.81
C SER A 38 17.31 0.56 10.50
N THR A 39 16.31 1.43 10.68
CA THR A 39 15.00 1.03 11.24
C THR A 39 14.29 0.03 10.33
N ALA A 40 14.33 0.22 9.02
CA ALA A 40 13.75 -0.72 8.07
C ALA A 40 14.47 -2.08 8.09
N ALA A 41 15.80 -2.10 8.16
CA ALA A 41 16.58 -3.33 8.30
C ALA A 41 16.26 -4.06 9.62
N MET A 42 16.15 -3.31 10.73
CA MET A 42 15.75 -3.85 12.03
C MET A 42 14.31 -4.40 11.99
N ALA A 43 13.37 -3.69 11.36
CA ALA A 43 12.00 -4.16 11.19
C ALA A 43 11.98 -5.47 10.41
N LEU A 44 12.75 -5.57 9.33
CA LEU A 44 12.84 -6.80 8.55
C LEU A 44 13.40 -7.96 9.38
N THR A 45 14.47 -7.76 10.14
CA THR A 45 15.08 -8.83 10.96
C THR A 45 14.17 -9.28 12.10
N THR A 46 13.47 -8.34 12.74
CA THR A 46 12.61 -8.63 13.89
C THR A 46 11.25 -9.22 13.50
N LEU A 47 10.65 -8.71 12.42
CA LEU A 47 9.26 -9.03 12.04
C LEU A 47 9.14 -10.03 10.91
N ARG A 48 10.23 -10.33 10.19
CA ARG A 48 10.18 -11.24 9.04
C ARG A 48 9.65 -12.61 9.44
N GLY A 49 8.62 -13.05 8.74
CA GLY A 49 7.97 -14.34 8.98
C GLY A 49 7.09 -14.39 10.24
N ARG A 50 7.06 -13.32 11.04
CA ARG A 50 6.21 -13.21 12.25
C ARG A 50 4.95 -12.43 11.93
N GLU A 51 3.87 -12.83 12.55
CA GLU A 51 2.63 -12.05 12.49
C GLU A 51 2.80 -10.76 13.28
N SER A 52 2.53 -9.64 12.64
CA SER A 52 2.66 -8.32 13.24
C SER A 52 1.42 -7.47 12.98
N THR A 53 1.16 -6.54 13.88
CA THR A 53 0.08 -5.58 13.77
C THR A 53 0.68 -4.18 13.68
N VAL A 54 0.27 -3.44 12.66
CA VAL A 54 0.65 -2.03 12.50
C VAL A 54 -0.62 -1.19 12.61
N THR A 55 -0.60 -0.24 13.54
CA THR A 55 -1.68 0.72 13.72
C THR A 55 -1.19 2.10 13.29
N ALA A 56 -1.92 2.74 12.38
CA ALA A 56 -1.62 4.06 11.87
C ALA A 56 -2.92 4.90 11.85
N GLY A 57 -3.11 5.72 12.86
CA GLY A 57 -4.38 6.43 13.10
C GLY A 57 -5.54 5.45 13.29
N SER A 58 -6.55 5.54 12.41
CA SER A 58 -7.71 4.61 12.43
C SER A 58 -7.46 3.32 11.63
N LEU A 59 -6.36 3.22 10.90
CA LEU A 59 -6.01 2.05 10.11
C LEU A 59 -5.25 1.04 10.98
N ARG A 60 -5.80 -0.15 11.15
CA ARG A 60 -5.14 -1.29 11.78
C ARG A 60 -4.94 -2.38 10.74
N VAL A 61 -3.70 -2.75 10.52
CA VAL A 61 -3.30 -3.77 9.55
C VAL A 61 -2.56 -4.87 10.30
N ARG A 62 -2.95 -6.10 10.10
CA ARG A 62 -2.29 -7.30 10.62
C ARG A 62 -1.81 -8.15 9.46
N GLY A 63 -0.61 -8.70 9.55
CA GLY A 63 -0.04 -9.54 8.50
C GLY A 63 1.36 -10.02 8.84
N VAL A 64 1.95 -10.77 7.92
CA VAL A 64 3.31 -11.30 8.06
C VAL A 64 4.22 -10.57 7.08
N LEU A 65 5.22 -9.88 7.60
CA LEU A 65 6.20 -9.16 6.78
C LEU A 65 7.12 -10.16 6.06
N GLU A 66 7.21 -10.05 4.74
CA GLU A 66 8.11 -10.85 3.89
C GLU A 66 9.37 -10.08 3.49
N GLU A 67 9.17 -8.80 3.12
CA GLU A 67 10.23 -7.96 2.56
C GLU A 67 10.00 -6.51 2.98
N LEU A 68 11.07 -5.84 3.36
CA LEU A 68 11.11 -4.39 3.54
C LEU A 68 12.50 -3.91 3.13
N THR A 69 12.58 -3.21 2.02
CA THR A 69 13.83 -2.69 1.50
C THR A 69 13.74 -1.19 1.28
N VAL A 70 14.78 -0.48 1.67
CA VAL A 70 15.00 0.93 1.35
C VAL A 70 16.31 0.99 0.61
N GLY A 71 16.23 1.09 -0.71
CA GLY A 71 17.40 1.08 -1.58
C GLY A 71 18.29 2.32 -1.38
N PRO A 72 19.57 2.23 -1.80
CA PRO A 72 20.43 3.40 -1.82
C PRO A 72 19.96 4.38 -2.90
N ASP A 73 20.12 5.66 -2.63
CA ASP A 73 20.02 6.65 -3.70
C ASP A 73 21.18 6.49 -4.67
N ARG A 74 20.88 6.20 -5.94
CA ARG A 74 21.89 6.05 -7.00
C ARG A 74 22.45 7.39 -7.49
N ARG A 75 21.81 8.50 -7.13
CA ARG A 75 22.19 9.85 -7.61
C ARG A 75 22.91 10.69 -6.54
N GLY A 76 22.98 10.22 -5.28
CA GLY A 76 23.61 10.95 -4.19
C GLY A 76 22.90 12.25 -3.82
N GLU A 77 21.64 12.42 -4.19
CA GLU A 77 20.84 13.60 -3.84
C GLU A 77 20.44 13.53 -2.37
N LEU A 78 20.66 14.61 -1.62
CA LEU A 78 20.25 14.72 -0.22
C LEU A 78 18.74 14.52 -0.05
N GLY A 79 18.36 13.77 0.98
CA GLY A 79 16.96 13.46 1.28
C GLY A 79 16.32 12.43 0.36
N ARG A 80 17.05 11.86 -0.60
CA ARG A 80 16.53 10.83 -1.47
C ARG A 80 16.80 9.43 -0.92
N LEU A 81 15.76 8.60 -0.82
CA LEU A 81 15.85 7.25 -0.28
C LEU A 81 16.00 6.17 -1.36
N GLY A 82 15.78 6.53 -2.64
CA GLY A 82 15.80 5.57 -3.73
C GLY A 82 14.53 4.71 -3.79
N GLU A 83 14.68 3.44 -4.14
CA GLU A 83 13.55 2.52 -4.22
C GLU A 83 13.16 2.01 -2.84
N VAL A 84 11.88 2.11 -2.50
CA VAL A 84 11.31 1.51 -1.29
C VAL A 84 10.37 0.40 -1.71
N ARG A 85 10.53 -0.78 -1.12
CA ARG A 85 9.65 -1.92 -1.37
C ARG A 85 9.25 -2.57 -0.05
N LEU A 86 7.96 -2.87 0.07
CA LEU A 86 7.38 -3.59 1.20
C LEU A 86 6.53 -4.73 0.64
N ALA A 87 6.73 -5.94 1.13
CA ALA A 87 5.85 -7.07 0.85
C ALA A 87 5.38 -7.72 2.16
N ALA A 88 4.10 -8.02 2.23
CA ALA A 88 3.49 -8.71 3.35
C ALA A 88 2.47 -9.74 2.84
N ARG A 89 2.32 -10.83 3.58
CA ARG A 89 1.31 -11.87 3.32
C ARG A 89 0.29 -11.96 4.43
N ASP A 90 -0.83 -12.62 4.13
CA ASP A 90 -1.93 -12.85 5.07
C ASP A 90 -2.46 -11.55 5.71
N VAL A 91 -2.55 -10.51 4.88
CA VAL A 91 -2.89 -9.16 5.36
C VAL A 91 -4.38 -9.04 5.61
N THR A 92 -4.73 -8.58 6.78
CA THR A 92 -6.11 -8.32 7.22
C THR A 92 -6.25 -6.91 7.75
N SER A 93 -7.38 -6.27 7.46
CA SER A 93 -7.74 -4.95 7.96
C SER A 93 -9.27 -4.87 8.09
N PRO A 94 -9.82 -4.13 9.05
CA PRO A 94 -11.26 -3.98 9.20
C PRO A 94 -11.94 -3.50 7.92
N GLY A 95 -12.98 -4.22 7.49
CA GLY A 95 -13.75 -3.86 6.30
C GLY A 95 -13.09 -4.14 4.95
N VAL A 96 -11.94 -4.79 4.94
CA VAL A 96 -11.23 -5.24 3.72
C VAL A 96 -11.23 -6.78 3.71
N PRO A 97 -11.45 -7.43 2.55
CA PRO A 97 -11.28 -8.88 2.44
C PRO A 97 -9.84 -9.27 2.81
N ARG A 98 -9.64 -10.50 3.26
CA ARG A 98 -8.30 -11.02 3.52
C ARG A 98 -7.47 -10.98 2.23
N LEU A 99 -6.30 -10.38 2.33
CA LEU A 99 -5.36 -10.26 1.22
C LEU A 99 -4.27 -11.31 1.41
N ARG A 100 -4.11 -12.19 0.43
CA ARG A 100 -3.08 -13.23 0.48
C ARG A 100 -1.68 -12.64 0.47
N ARG A 101 -1.49 -11.59 -0.33
CA ARG A 101 -0.23 -10.87 -0.45
C ARG A 101 -0.47 -9.42 -0.86
N VAL A 102 0.32 -8.52 -0.30
CA VAL A 102 0.36 -7.10 -0.67
C VAL A 102 1.81 -6.73 -0.93
N VAL A 103 2.06 -6.10 -2.06
CA VAL A 103 3.37 -5.53 -2.39
C VAL A 103 3.17 -4.04 -2.67
N LEU A 104 3.91 -3.22 -1.95
CA LEU A 104 4.01 -1.79 -2.17
C LEU A 104 5.41 -1.50 -2.70
N SER A 105 5.52 -0.73 -3.77
CA SER A 105 6.81 -0.28 -4.26
C SER A 105 6.76 1.17 -4.70
N ALA A 106 7.78 1.93 -4.33
CA ALA A 106 7.96 3.31 -4.75
C ALA A 106 9.37 3.47 -5.30
N ARG A 107 9.49 3.96 -6.54
CA ARG A 107 10.81 4.14 -7.18
C ARG A 107 11.51 5.40 -6.74
N ASP A 108 10.76 6.39 -6.32
CA ASP A 108 11.27 7.69 -5.90
C ASP A 108 10.64 8.06 -4.55
N ALA A 109 11.34 7.72 -3.49
CA ALA A 109 11.02 8.13 -2.13
C ALA A 109 11.99 9.21 -1.69
N ARG A 110 11.46 10.30 -1.11
CA ARG A 110 12.24 11.48 -0.70
C ARG A 110 11.81 11.97 0.65
N LEU A 111 12.79 12.45 1.41
CA LEU A 111 12.57 13.24 2.62
C LEU A 111 12.54 14.71 2.25
N ARG A 112 11.48 15.40 2.58
CA ARG A 112 11.33 16.84 2.37
C ARG A 112 11.26 17.56 3.70
N PRO A 113 12.04 18.62 3.89
CA PRO A 113 11.88 19.45 5.08
C PRO A 113 10.49 20.11 5.06
N ALA A 114 9.73 19.94 6.13
CA ALA A 114 8.43 20.54 6.34
C ALA A 114 8.33 20.99 7.80
N LEU A 115 9.15 22.01 8.18
CA LEU A 115 9.32 22.45 9.56
C LEU A 115 8.00 22.52 10.34
N PRO A 116 7.96 21.96 11.55
CA PRO A 116 9.05 21.36 12.35
C PRO A 116 9.26 19.85 12.12
N VAL A 117 8.63 19.25 11.12
CA VAL A 117 8.70 17.82 10.78
C VAL A 117 9.39 17.60 9.43
N VAL A 118 9.77 16.38 9.15
CA VAL A 118 10.20 15.95 7.81
C VAL A 118 9.09 15.14 7.18
N GLU A 119 8.77 15.43 5.93
CA GLU A 119 7.76 14.70 5.16
C GLU A 119 8.44 13.61 4.31
N LEU A 120 8.07 12.36 4.51
CA LEU A 120 8.41 11.29 3.57
C LEU A 120 7.41 11.33 2.43
N VAL A 121 7.90 11.54 1.22
CA VAL A 121 7.09 11.60 0.00
C VAL A 121 7.52 10.47 -0.93
N ALA A 122 6.58 9.72 -1.42
CA ALA A 122 6.79 8.65 -2.41
C ALA A 122 5.94 8.89 -3.66
N THR A 123 6.57 8.82 -4.84
CA THR A 123 5.91 9.12 -6.13
C THR A 123 6.51 8.31 -7.28
N PRO A 124 5.72 7.58 -8.09
CA PRO A 124 4.41 7.01 -7.71
C PRO A 124 4.59 5.79 -6.79
N VAL A 125 3.54 5.45 -6.05
CA VAL A 125 3.49 4.18 -5.29
C VAL A 125 2.69 3.17 -6.09
N LEU A 126 3.33 2.07 -6.45
CA LEU A 126 2.70 0.92 -7.08
C LEU A 126 2.20 -0.01 -5.98
N VAL A 127 0.98 -0.45 -6.12
CA VAL A 127 0.31 -1.37 -5.19
C VAL A 127 -0.09 -2.62 -5.96
N GLU A 128 0.40 -3.77 -5.54
CA GLU A 128 -0.03 -5.07 -6.06
C GLU A 128 -0.63 -5.88 -4.93
N VAL A 129 -1.82 -6.43 -5.16
CA VAL A 129 -2.57 -7.20 -4.18
C VAL A 129 -2.96 -8.53 -4.77
N GLU A 130 -2.70 -9.61 -4.04
CA GLU A 130 -3.22 -10.95 -4.35
C GLU A 130 -4.34 -11.28 -3.37
N ILE A 131 -5.49 -11.66 -3.93
CA ILE A 131 -6.70 -11.98 -3.18
C ILE A 131 -7.10 -13.41 -3.53
N ASP A 132 -7.46 -14.20 -2.50
CA ASP A 132 -8.11 -15.47 -2.76
C ASP A 132 -9.49 -15.19 -3.38
N PRO A 133 -9.84 -15.82 -4.51
CA PRO A 133 -11.16 -15.66 -5.10
C PRO A 133 -12.31 -15.93 -4.12
N ALA A 134 -12.12 -16.82 -3.14
CA ALA A 134 -13.11 -17.18 -2.14
C ALA A 134 -13.38 -16.02 -1.15
N ASP A 135 -12.39 -15.15 -0.91
CA ASP A 135 -12.49 -14.01 0.02
C ASP A 135 -13.14 -12.77 -0.63
N LEU A 136 -13.37 -12.82 -1.95
CA LEU A 136 -14.03 -11.70 -2.62
C LEU A 136 -15.50 -11.60 -2.20
N PRO A 137 -16.02 -10.38 -1.91
CA PRO A 137 -17.38 -10.17 -1.46
C PRO A 137 -18.39 -10.46 -2.59
N MET A 138 -18.76 -11.70 -2.72
CA MET A 138 -19.74 -12.16 -3.68
C MET A 138 -21.13 -12.34 -3.03
N ARG A 139 -22.20 -12.36 -3.82
CA ARG A 139 -23.53 -12.69 -3.29
C ARG A 139 -23.53 -14.11 -2.73
N ARG A 140 -24.32 -14.37 -1.68
CA ARG A 140 -24.38 -15.63 -0.89
C ARG A 140 -24.41 -16.94 -1.69
N ARG A 141 -24.77 -16.91 -2.97
CA ARG A 141 -24.86 -18.10 -3.84
C ARG A 141 -23.86 -18.10 -5.00
N MET A 142 -22.88 -17.19 -4.97
CA MET A 142 -21.88 -17.05 -6.02
C MET A 142 -20.51 -17.24 -5.42
N ARG A 143 -19.70 -18.10 -6.01
CA ARG A 143 -18.28 -18.27 -5.63
C ARG A 143 -17.43 -18.09 -6.87
N LEU A 144 -16.43 -17.26 -6.77
CA LEU A 144 -15.40 -17.12 -7.78
C LEU A 144 -14.30 -18.15 -7.48
N ALA A 145 -13.88 -18.88 -8.49
CA ALA A 145 -12.71 -19.74 -8.44
C ALA A 145 -11.81 -19.42 -9.62
N VAL A 146 -10.52 -19.65 -9.48
CA VAL A 146 -9.55 -19.55 -10.57
C VAL A 146 -8.84 -20.89 -10.66
N ASP A 147 -8.90 -21.50 -11.84
CA ASP A 147 -8.30 -22.79 -12.08
C ASP A 147 -6.76 -22.69 -12.26
N PRO A 148 -6.03 -23.82 -12.32
CA PRO A 148 -4.60 -23.83 -12.57
C PRO A 148 -4.17 -23.18 -13.89
N ALA A 149 -5.06 -23.12 -14.86
CA ALA A 149 -4.83 -22.44 -16.14
C ALA A 149 -5.08 -20.92 -16.07
N GLY A 150 -5.45 -20.40 -14.89
CA GLY A 150 -5.75 -18.98 -14.68
C GLY A 150 -7.12 -18.55 -15.21
N ILE A 151 -8.01 -19.50 -15.51
CA ILE A 151 -9.37 -19.20 -16.00
C ILE A 151 -10.25 -18.96 -14.77
N ALA A 152 -10.82 -17.75 -14.70
CA ALA A 152 -11.80 -17.44 -13.66
C ALA A 152 -13.17 -18.06 -13.97
N THR A 153 -13.70 -18.76 -13.01
CA THR A 153 -15.03 -19.40 -13.12
C THR A 153 -15.92 -18.96 -11.96
N LEU A 154 -17.14 -18.61 -12.27
CA LEU A 154 -18.17 -18.25 -11.30
C LEU A 154 -19.11 -19.44 -11.12
N HIS A 155 -19.13 -20.00 -9.93
CA HIS A 155 -20.06 -21.05 -9.53
C HIS A 155 -21.39 -20.40 -9.11
N LEU A 156 -22.49 -20.85 -9.68
CA LEU A 156 -23.83 -20.33 -9.43
C LEU A 156 -24.63 -21.35 -8.59
N GLY A 157 -24.84 -21.02 -7.32
CA GLY A 157 -25.65 -21.87 -6.44
C GLY A 157 -24.91 -23.09 -5.89
N ARG A 158 -25.67 -24.14 -5.55
CA ARG A 158 -25.16 -25.43 -5.04
C ARG A 158 -24.80 -26.44 -6.12
N ILE A 159 -25.06 -26.09 -7.37
CA ILE A 159 -24.90 -27.01 -8.49
C ILE A 159 -23.52 -26.80 -9.10
N ASP A 160 -22.55 -27.60 -8.74
CA ASP A 160 -21.18 -27.53 -9.28
C ASP A 160 -21.06 -27.86 -10.77
N ARG A 161 -22.16 -28.34 -11.35
CA ARG A 161 -22.21 -28.73 -12.77
C ARG A 161 -22.38 -27.56 -13.74
N VAL A 162 -22.76 -26.37 -13.23
CA VAL A 162 -22.95 -25.16 -14.03
C VAL A 162 -21.94 -24.13 -13.59
N ARG A 163 -21.00 -23.79 -14.46
CA ARG A 163 -19.92 -22.84 -14.20
C ARG A 163 -19.92 -21.78 -15.30
N LEU A 164 -19.70 -20.53 -14.91
CA LEU A 164 -19.62 -19.42 -15.83
C LEU A 164 -18.16 -18.98 -15.94
N GLU A 165 -17.53 -19.16 -17.10
CA GLU A 165 -16.22 -18.56 -17.36
C GLU A 165 -16.38 -17.05 -17.39
N VAL A 166 -15.57 -16.35 -16.60
CA VAL A 166 -15.67 -14.90 -16.48
C VAL A 166 -14.35 -14.22 -16.81
N VAL A 167 -14.44 -13.02 -17.32
CA VAL A 167 -13.31 -12.13 -17.54
C VAL A 167 -13.42 -10.93 -16.61
N LEU A 168 -12.36 -10.66 -15.88
CA LEU A 168 -12.24 -9.50 -15.04
C LEU A 168 -11.71 -8.32 -15.87
N ARG A 169 -12.44 -7.23 -15.90
CA ARG A 169 -12.04 -5.99 -16.57
C ARG A 169 -12.04 -4.86 -15.54
N ARG A 170 -11.08 -3.96 -15.64
CA ARG A 170 -10.99 -2.79 -14.79
C ARG A 170 -11.56 -1.55 -15.45
N THR A 171 -12.09 -0.66 -14.64
CA THR A 171 -12.20 0.77 -14.89
C THR A 171 -11.43 1.50 -13.78
N ALA A 172 -11.31 2.82 -13.81
CA ALA A 172 -10.49 3.56 -12.84
C ALA A 172 -10.79 3.24 -11.36
N ARG A 173 -12.06 2.92 -11.04
CA ARG A 173 -12.51 2.64 -9.66
C ARG A 173 -13.37 1.39 -9.52
N THR A 174 -13.59 0.63 -10.57
CA THR A 174 -14.45 -0.56 -10.51
C THR A 174 -13.82 -1.74 -11.23
N VAL A 175 -14.11 -2.92 -10.74
CA VAL A 175 -13.83 -4.18 -11.44
C VAL A 175 -15.14 -4.69 -12.01
N THR A 176 -15.16 -4.95 -13.30
CA THR A 176 -16.32 -5.53 -13.99
C THR A 176 -16.04 -7.00 -14.24
N VAL A 177 -16.96 -7.85 -13.79
CA VAL A 177 -16.99 -9.28 -14.11
C VAL A 177 -17.90 -9.46 -15.30
N GLY A 178 -17.37 -9.94 -16.41
CA GLY A 178 -18.11 -10.24 -17.63
C GLY A 178 -18.12 -11.74 -17.92
N ALA A 179 -19.25 -12.29 -18.31
CA ALA A 179 -19.34 -13.68 -18.74
C ALA A 179 -18.72 -13.86 -20.12
N ARG A 180 -17.90 -14.92 -20.30
CA ARG A 180 -17.26 -15.29 -21.56
C ARG A 180 -17.85 -16.57 -22.13
N ALA A 181 -18.10 -17.56 -21.30
CA ALA A 181 -18.69 -18.82 -21.71
C ALA A 181 -19.45 -19.45 -20.53
N LEU A 182 -20.46 -20.24 -20.86
CA LEU A 182 -21.15 -21.10 -19.91
C LEU A 182 -20.60 -22.52 -20.06
N ARG A 183 -20.17 -23.11 -18.95
CA ARG A 183 -19.85 -24.55 -18.90
C ARG A 183 -20.95 -25.31 -18.21
N VAL A 184 -21.50 -26.26 -18.91
CA VAL A 184 -22.51 -27.21 -18.39
C VAL A 184 -21.91 -28.59 -18.59
N PHE A 185 -21.49 -29.26 -17.53
CA PHE A 185 -20.70 -30.49 -17.61
C PHE A 185 -19.40 -30.28 -18.44
N ALA A 186 -19.25 -31.07 -19.50
CA ALA A 186 -18.11 -30.94 -20.43
C ALA A 186 -18.39 -29.97 -21.59
N LEU A 187 -19.66 -29.51 -21.75
CA LEU A 187 -20.04 -28.62 -22.84
C LEU A 187 -19.65 -27.16 -22.50
N ARG A 188 -18.96 -26.52 -23.42
CA ARG A 188 -18.60 -25.10 -23.34
C ARG A 188 -19.36 -24.30 -24.38
N ILE A 189 -20.27 -23.45 -23.92
CA ILE A 189 -21.11 -22.59 -24.74
C ILE A 189 -20.58 -21.17 -24.68
N PRO A 190 -20.04 -20.61 -25.77
CA PRO A 190 -19.55 -19.23 -25.78
C PRO A 190 -20.76 -18.29 -25.59
N LEU A 191 -20.58 -17.28 -24.75
CA LEU A 191 -21.58 -16.24 -24.50
C LEU A 191 -21.18 -14.95 -25.18
N PRO A 192 -22.12 -14.22 -25.80
CA PRO A 192 -21.84 -12.91 -26.35
C PRO A 192 -21.38 -11.97 -25.24
N GLY A 193 -20.32 -11.20 -25.46
CA GLY A 193 -19.64 -10.40 -24.44
C GLY A 193 -20.48 -9.31 -23.76
N ARG A 194 -21.77 -9.21 -24.09
CA ARG A 194 -22.74 -8.31 -23.46
C ARG A 194 -23.60 -9.00 -22.40
N VAL A 195 -23.58 -10.32 -22.35
CA VAL A 195 -24.39 -11.11 -21.40
C VAL A 195 -23.71 -11.07 -20.02
N MET A 196 -24.46 -10.72 -19.00
CA MET A 196 -24.04 -10.66 -17.60
C MET A 196 -22.75 -9.86 -17.35
N ARG A 197 -22.86 -8.56 -17.41
CA ARG A 197 -21.82 -7.65 -16.87
C ARG A 197 -22.21 -7.22 -15.46
N ARG A 198 -21.38 -7.55 -14.50
CA ARG A 198 -21.55 -7.08 -13.14
C ARG A 198 -20.39 -6.19 -12.75
N ARG A 199 -20.70 -5.02 -12.23
CA ARG A 199 -19.72 -4.13 -11.63
C ARG A 199 -19.56 -4.49 -10.14
N ILE A 200 -18.33 -4.72 -9.73
CA ILE A 200 -17.95 -4.77 -8.33
C ILE A 200 -17.33 -3.40 -8.06
N ALA A 201 -18.10 -2.55 -7.40
CA ALA A 201 -17.58 -1.26 -6.96
C ALA A 201 -16.58 -1.52 -5.81
N ILE A 202 -15.42 -0.92 -5.90
CA ILE A 202 -14.48 -0.89 -4.80
C ILE A 202 -14.70 0.47 -4.12
N ASP A 203 -15.78 0.54 -3.35
CA ASP A 203 -16.33 1.80 -2.84
C ASP A 203 -15.43 2.55 -1.86
N ARG A 204 -14.32 1.93 -1.44
CA ARG A 204 -13.40 2.46 -0.42
C ARG A 204 -11.94 2.56 -0.88
N LEU A 205 -11.73 2.79 -2.18
CA LEU A 205 -10.38 3.16 -2.60
C LEU A 205 -10.01 4.52 -2.02
N PRO A 206 -8.86 4.63 -1.32
CA PRO A 206 -8.37 5.92 -0.84
C PRO A 206 -8.29 6.94 -1.96
N GLN A 207 -8.42 8.22 -1.62
CA GLN A 207 -8.27 9.29 -2.60
C GLN A 207 -6.90 9.19 -3.30
N GLY A 208 -6.87 9.42 -4.61
CA GLY A 208 -5.65 9.34 -5.41
C GLY A 208 -5.26 7.93 -5.88
N VAL A 209 -5.91 6.86 -5.38
CA VAL A 209 -5.64 5.49 -5.84
C VAL A 209 -6.39 5.21 -7.13
N ARG A 210 -5.67 4.77 -8.16
CA ARG A 210 -6.23 4.35 -9.46
C ARG A 210 -5.89 2.90 -9.74
N LEU A 211 -6.87 2.09 -10.09
CA LEU A 211 -6.66 0.72 -10.54
C LEU A 211 -5.95 0.72 -11.90
N THR A 212 -4.85 -0.02 -12.01
CA THR A 212 -4.07 -0.15 -13.24
C THR A 212 -4.18 -1.51 -13.89
N GLY A 213 -4.54 -2.54 -13.12
CA GLY A 213 -4.68 -3.89 -13.63
C GLY A 213 -5.56 -4.78 -12.78
N VAL A 214 -6.18 -5.76 -13.41
CA VAL A 214 -6.78 -6.92 -12.77
C VAL A 214 -6.45 -8.13 -13.62
N ARG A 215 -5.81 -9.12 -13.03
CA ARG A 215 -5.42 -10.36 -13.71
C ARG A 215 -5.75 -11.56 -12.83
N THR A 216 -5.98 -12.69 -13.46
CA THR A 216 -6.10 -13.98 -12.78
C THR A 216 -4.77 -14.70 -12.88
N GLY A 217 -4.36 -15.32 -11.78
CA GLY A 217 -3.22 -16.22 -11.70
C GLY A 217 -3.68 -17.56 -11.13
N VAL A 218 -2.77 -18.49 -10.92
CA VAL A 218 -3.09 -19.80 -10.36
C VAL A 218 -3.71 -19.64 -8.96
N GLY A 219 -5.02 -19.88 -8.86
CA GLY A 219 -5.76 -19.81 -7.59
C GLY A 219 -5.82 -18.41 -6.94
N VAL A 220 -5.51 -17.35 -7.68
CA VAL A 220 -5.51 -15.98 -7.15
C VAL A 220 -6.06 -14.96 -8.14
N VAL A 221 -6.58 -13.88 -7.62
CA VAL A 221 -6.87 -12.66 -8.38
C VAL A 221 -5.83 -11.61 -7.99
N ARG A 222 -5.09 -11.10 -8.97
CA ARG A 222 -4.14 -10.01 -8.79
C ARG A 222 -4.76 -8.71 -9.20
N VAL A 223 -4.68 -7.73 -8.32
CA VAL A 223 -5.14 -6.36 -8.55
C VAL A 223 -3.94 -5.44 -8.44
N SER A 224 -3.73 -4.64 -9.47
CA SER A 224 -2.68 -3.62 -9.47
C SER A 224 -3.32 -2.23 -9.41
N ALA A 225 -2.74 -1.36 -8.63
CA ALA A 225 -3.15 0.03 -8.49
C ALA A 225 -1.93 0.95 -8.42
N VAL A 226 -2.16 2.22 -8.68
CA VAL A 226 -1.17 3.28 -8.55
C VAL A 226 -1.75 4.37 -7.66
N LEU A 227 -0.97 4.80 -6.71
CA LEU A 227 -1.18 6.02 -5.95
C LEU A 227 -0.18 7.05 -6.46
N ASP A 228 -0.67 8.14 -7.04
CA ASP A 228 0.17 9.12 -7.71
C ASP A 228 1.17 9.78 -6.76
N ARG A 229 0.74 10.02 -5.53
CA ARG A 229 1.59 10.57 -4.46
C ARG A 229 1.12 10.05 -3.11
N TRP A 230 2.07 9.63 -2.31
CA TRP A 230 1.86 9.34 -0.90
C TRP A 230 2.81 10.18 -0.07
N SER A 231 2.32 10.78 1.00
CA SER A 231 3.18 11.51 1.92
C SER A 231 2.77 11.27 3.38
N THR A 232 3.76 11.27 4.25
CA THR A 232 3.55 11.15 5.69
C THR A 232 4.61 11.96 6.44
N PRO A 233 4.21 12.73 7.46
CA PRO A 233 5.16 13.39 8.33
C PRO A 233 5.90 12.36 9.17
N ILE A 234 7.20 12.54 9.31
CA ILE A 234 8.08 11.70 10.11
C ILE A 234 8.88 12.60 11.04
N THR A 235 8.98 12.22 12.30
CA THR A 235 9.89 12.85 13.27
C THR A 235 11.00 11.86 13.65
N ALA A 236 12.16 12.37 14.01
CA ALA A 236 13.26 11.52 14.48
C ALA A 236 12.87 10.74 15.76
N SER A 237 12.08 11.37 16.65
CA SER A 237 11.55 10.71 17.85
C SER A 237 10.66 9.53 17.49
N ALA A 238 9.72 9.70 16.55
CA ALA A 238 8.84 8.61 16.11
C ALA A 238 9.61 7.43 15.53
N LEU A 239 10.67 7.69 14.76
CA LEU A 239 11.55 6.62 14.26
C LEU A 239 12.33 5.97 15.40
N GLY A 240 12.78 6.74 16.38
CA GLY A 240 13.44 6.23 17.58
C GLY A 240 12.51 5.31 18.40
N ASP A 241 11.26 5.71 18.59
CA ASP A 241 10.26 4.92 19.30
C ASP A 241 9.98 3.59 18.57
N VAL A 242 9.83 3.63 17.24
CA VAL A 242 9.67 2.42 16.43
C VAL A 242 10.91 1.53 16.53
N ALA A 243 12.11 2.10 16.45
CA ALA A 243 13.34 1.34 16.56
C ALA A 243 13.49 0.70 17.95
N ALA A 244 13.17 1.41 19.02
CA ALA A 244 13.17 0.90 20.39
C ALA A 244 12.16 -0.24 20.58
N ALA A 245 10.93 -0.09 20.05
CA ALA A 245 9.92 -1.14 20.09
C ALA A 245 10.38 -2.41 19.33
N LEU A 246 10.98 -2.24 18.16
CA LEU A 246 11.54 -3.35 17.38
C LEU A 246 12.70 -4.03 18.11
N ALA A 247 13.59 -3.27 18.73
CA ALA A 247 14.70 -3.81 19.53
C ALA A 247 14.19 -4.61 20.73
N ALA A 248 13.07 -4.19 21.33
CA ALA A 248 12.36 -4.93 22.38
C ALA A 248 11.58 -6.17 21.86
N GLY A 249 11.62 -6.45 20.56
CA GLY A 249 10.91 -7.56 19.94
C GLY A 249 9.41 -7.39 19.78
N ALA A 250 8.92 -6.15 19.82
CA ALA A 250 7.50 -5.87 19.66
C ALA A 250 7.00 -6.31 18.28
N THR A 251 5.84 -6.94 18.26
CA THR A 251 5.11 -7.32 17.04
C THR A 251 3.90 -6.41 16.79
N GLU A 252 3.61 -5.53 17.71
CA GLU A 252 2.60 -4.48 17.56
C GLU A 252 3.30 -3.12 17.51
N LEU A 253 3.14 -2.44 16.39
CA LEU A 253 3.74 -1.14 16.12
C LEU A 253 2.65 -0.08 15.98
N VAL A 254 2.81 1.03 16.67
CA VAL A 254 1.95 2.20 16.51
C VAL A 254 2.74 3.26 15.76
N LEU A 255 2.30 3.56 14.53
CA LEU A 255 2.90 4.63 13.75
C LEU A 255 2.18 5.94 14.04
N PRO A 256 2.90 7.00 14.42
CA PRO A 256 2.30 8.31 14.55
C PRO A 256 1.77 8.76 13.19
N CYS A 257 0.46 8.83 13.06
CA CYS A 257 -0.16 9.46 11.90
C CYS A 257 -0.16 10.97 12.12
N GLY A 258 0.62 11.67 11.31
CA GLY A 258 0.33 13.07 11.07
C GLY A 258 -1.07 13.18 10.48
N ARG A 259 -1.88 14.09 11.01
CA ARG A 259 -3.17 14.42 10.41
C ARG A 259 -2.93 14.74 8.94
N ALA A 260 -3.54 13.99 8.03
CA ALA A 260 -3.59 14.39 6.65
C ALA A 260 -4.20 15.80 6.62
N SER A 261 -3.41 16.77 6.20
CA SER A 261 -3.90 18.14 6.01
C SER A 261 -4.92 18.06 4.89
N GLU A 262 -6.19 18.12 5.25
CA GLU A 262 -7.25 18.45 4.31
C GLU A 262 -6.97 19.85 3.77
N ARG A 263 -6.51 19.94 2.52
CA ARG A 263 -6.53 21.14 1.70
C ARG A 263 -7.19 20.81 0.37
#